data_19b96d2fa1d156052035234cd7cbeca9
#
_entry.id   19b96d2fa1d156052035234cd7cbeca9
#
_cell.length_a   1.000
_cell.length_b   1.000
_cell.length_c   1.000
_cell.angle_alpha   90.00
_cell.angle_beta   90.00
_cell.angle_gamma   90.00
#
_symmetry.space_group_name_H-M   'P 1'
#
loop_
_entity.id
_entity.type
_entity.pdbx_description
1 polymer ?
#
loop_
_entity_poly.entity_id
_entity_poly.type
_entity_poly.pdbx_seq_one_letter_code
_entity_poly.pdbx_strand_id
1 'polypeptide(L)'
;QSIKTETIETGFLHMHYKLKHGGIQILNQMSASLQEIRSRRMLWSVDVIELNKRISDLLCQNQLLATLKQQGLVDPDIFIYKTNAITKDLRDLKVEKDHLICADDDNNIEQIREIIGSIESSPEFLTEFSRDLFTELVEYAIVDDPSHIRFRLKCGLELHEVVEEHI
;
A
#
# COMPACT_ATOMS: atom_id res chain seq x y z
N GLN A 1 18.02 30.70 -10.44
CA GLN A 1 19.37 30.18 -10.11
C GLN A 1 19.36 28.68 -10.38
N SER A 2 20.33 28.21 -11.18
CA SER A 2 20.49 26.78 -11.44
C SER A 2 21.15 26.17 -10.19
N ILE A 3 20.42 25.29 -9.53
CA ILE A 3 20.94 24.52 -8.39
C ILE A 3 21.95 23.53 -8.92
N LYS A 4 23.08 23.42 -8.24
CA LYS A 4 24.12 22.48 -8.61
C LYS A 4 23.63 21.06 -8.31
N THR A 5 23.82 20.16 -9.24
CA THR A 5 23.52 18.71 -9.07
C THR A 5 24.16 18.16 -7.79
N GLU A 6 25.37 18.64 -7.48
CA GLU A 6 26.12 18.29 -6.27
C GLU A 6 25.34 18.54 -4.96
N THR A 7 24.51 19.58 -4.90
CA THR A 7 23.72 19.89 -3.69
C THR A 7 22.64 18.84 -3.47
N ILE A 8 21.99 18.38 -4.54
CA ILE A 8 20.99 17.30 -4.45
C ILE A 8 21.65 15.98 -4.08
N GLU A 9 22.81 15.67 -4.66
CA GLU A 9 23.59 14.48 -4.37
C GLU A 9 24.04 14.45 -2.90
N THR A 10 24.55 15.56 -2.39
CA THR A 10 24.94 15.68 -0.96
C THR A 10 23.74 15.55 -0.04
N GLY A 11 22.63 16.20 -0.35
CA GLY A 11 21.37 16.06 0.41
C GLY A 11 20.89 14.61 0.45
N PHE A 12 20.99 13.90 -0.66
CA PHE A 12 20.64 12.49 -0.73
C PHE A 12 21.53 11.62 0.17
N LEU A 13 22.83 11.86 0.20
CA LEU A 13 23.77 11.13 1.07
C LEU A 13 23.42 11.35 2.56
N HIS A 14 23.10 12.58 2.94
CA HIS A 14 22.65 12.89 4.31
C HIS A 14 21.34 12.18 4.65
N MET A 15 20.37 12.24 3.74
CA MET A 15 19.08 11.56 3.91
C MET A 15 19.28 10.05 4.06
N HIS A 16 20.08 9.42 3.20
CA HIS A 16 20.37 7.98 3.27
C HIS A 16 20.99 7.61 4.61
N TYR A 17 21.97 8.38 5.09
CA TYR A 17 22.59 8.16 6.39
C TYR A 17 21.56 8.18 7.52
N LYS A 18 20.66 9.17 7.56
CA LYS A 18 19.60 9.27 8.55
C LYS A 18 18.61 8.10 8.47
N LEU A 19 18.24 7.69 7.24
CA LEU A 19 17.37 6.53 7.04
C LEU A 19 18.03 5.25 7.54
N LYS A 20 19.31 5.05 7.26
CA LYS A 20 20.07 3.87 7.69
C LYS A 20 20.18 3.76 9.22
N HIS A 21 20.38 4.89 9.91
CA HIS A 21 20.64 4.93 11.35
C HIS A 21 19.43 5.14 12.25
N GLY A 22 18.26 5.45 11.70
CA GLY A 22 17.06 5.68 12.51
C GLY A 22 15.75 5.61 11.74
N GLY A 23 15.79 5.79 10.42
CA GLY A 23 14.59 5.86 9.58
C GLY A 23 13.86 4.51 9.45
N ILE A 24 14.56 3.40 9.52
CA ILE A 24 13.96 2.05 9.45
C ILE A 24 12.94 1.86 10.58
N GLN A 25 13.23 2.34 11.79
CA GLN A 25 12.29 2.25 12.90
C GLN A 25 11.01 3.06 12.62
N ILE A 26 11.14 4.26 12.04
CA ILE A 26 10.00 5.10 11.66
C ILE A 26 9.17 4.41 10.58
N LEU A 27 9.81 3.86 9.55
CA LEU A 27 9.14 3.13 8.48
C LEU A 27 8.39 1.89 8.99
N ASN A 28 8.97 1.16 9.93
CA ASN A 28 8.31 0.03 10.58
C ASN A 28 7.08 0.47 11.39
N GLN A 29 7.15 1.60 12.10
CA GLN A 29 6.01 2.16 12.82
C GLN A 29 4.89 2.61 11.86
N MET A 30 5.25 3.23 10.73
CA MET A 30 4.28 3.58 9.68
C MET A 30 3.59 2.34 9.14
N SER A 31 4.33 1.29 8.79
CA SER A 31 3.79 0.03 8.30
C SER A 31 2.84 -0.61 9.32
N ALA A 32 3.20 -0.64 10.59
CA ALA A 32 2.36 -1.18 11.67
C ALA A 32 1.06 -0.37 11.83
N SER A 33 1.15 0.96 11.78
CA SER A 33 -0.02 1.85 11.88
C SER A 33 -0.98 1.66 10.69
N LEU A 34 -0.47 1.51 9.47
CA LEU A 34 -1.29 1.24 8.29
C LEU A 34 -1.97 -0.14 8.38
N GLN A 35 -1.26 -1.15 8.86
CA GLN A 35 -1.84 -2.48 9.10
C GLN A 35 -2.96 -2.43 10.16
N GLU A 36 -2.81 -1.64 11.21
CA GLU A 36 -3.85 -1.45 12.23
C GLU A 36 -5.07 -0.73 11.66
N ILE A 37 -4.88 0.33 10.89
CA ILE A 37 -5.98 1.05 10.20
C ILE A 37 -6.73 0.11 9.27
N ARG A 38 -6.03 -0.68 8.47
CA ARG A 38 -6.62 -1.70 7.60
C ARG A 38 -7.45 -2.72 8.39
N SER A 39 -6.91 -3.25 9.49
CA SER A 39 -7.61 -4.19 10.35
C SER A 39 -8.87 -3.59 10.95
N ARG A 40 -8.83 -2.32 11.37
CA ARG A 40 -10.01 -1.60 11.86
C ARG A 40 -11.06 -1.40 10.78
N ARG A 41 -10.69 -1.03 9.55
CA ARG A 41 -11.63 -0.93 8.42
C ARG A 41 -12.32 -2.26 8.16
N MET A 42 -11.56 -3.35 8.17
CA MET A 42 -12.09 -4.70 7.94
C MET A 42 -13.14 -5.12 9.00
N LEU A 43 -12.91 -4.74 10.26
CA LEU A 43 -13.77 -5.17 11.38
C LEU A 43 -14.93 -4.20 11.68
N TRP A 44 -14.76 -2.90 11.43
CA TRP A 44 -15.66 -1.85 11.95
C TRP A 44 -16.30 -0.98 10.87
N SER A 45 -15.95 -1.13 9.60
CA SER A 45 -16.63 -0.42 8.52
C SER A 45 -18.05 -0.93 8.37
N VAL A 46 -19.03 -0.04 8.49
CA VAL A 46 -20.46 -0.36 8.30
C VAL A 46 -20.68 -0.95 6.91
N ASP A 47 -20.02 -0.40 5.88
CA ASP A 47 -20.14 -0.87 4.50
C ASP A 47 -19.60 -2.30 4.36
N VAL A 48 -18.45 -2.60 4.97
CA VAL A 48 -17.87 -3.95 4.95
C VAL A 48 -18.75 -4.95 5.72
N ILE A 49 -19.35 -4.54 6.84
CA ILE A 49 -20.28 -5.38 7.60
C ILE A 49 -21.52 -5.69 6.76
N GLU A 50 -22.08 -4.68 6.08
CA GLU A 50 -23.24 -4.88 5.20
C GLU A 50 -22.94 -5.78 4.01
N LEU A 51 -21.78 -5.61 3.36
CA LEU A 51 -21.31 -6.49 2.28
C LEU A 51 -21.12 -7.93 2.76
N ASN A 52 -20.54 -8.13 3.94
CA ASN A 52 -20.42 -9.47 4.54
C ASN A 52 -21.77 -10.12 4.79
N LYS A 53 -22.77 -9.36 5.25
CA LYS A 53 -24.14 -9.85 5.43
C LYS A 53 -24.74 -10.27 4.09
N ARG A 54 -24.66 -9.44 3.05
CA ARG A 54 -25.17 -9.76 1.71
C ARG A 54 -24.48 -11.00 1.10
N ILE A 55 -23.16 -11.13 1.29
CA ILE A 55 -22.40 -12.32 0.86
C ILE A 55 -22.90 -13.57 1.58
N SER A 56 -23.10 -13.48 2.90
CA SER A 56 -23.62 -14.59 3.70
C SER A 56 -25.04 -15.02 3.28
N ASP A 57 -25.91 -14.06 3.01
CA ASP A 57 -27.28 -14.30 2.54
C ASP A 57 -27.29 -15.02 1.19
N LEU A 58 -26.42 -14.61 0.24
CA LEU A 58 -26.28 -15.28 -1.05
C LEU A 58 -25.71 -16.69 -0.94
N LEU A 59 -24.77 -16.92 -0.03
CA LEU A 59 -24.25 -18.26 0.24
C LEU A 59 -25.32 -19.18 0.81
N CYS A 60 -26.15 -18.68 1.74
CA CYS A 60 -27.30 -19.42 2.27
C CYS A 60 -28.33 -19.74 1.18
N GLN A 61 -28.62 -18.78 0.30
CA GLN A 61 -29.54 -19.01 -0.85
C GLN A 61 -28.98 -20.09 -1.80
N ASN A 62 -27.69 -20.05 -2.09
CA ASN A 62 -27.04 -21.06 -2.95
C ASN A 62 -27.09 -22.45 -2.33
N GLN A 63 -26.87 -22.56 -1.01
CA GLN A 63 -26.97 -23.83 -0.29
C GLN A 63 -28.40 -24.36 -0.27
N LEU A 64 -29.39 -23.51 -0.03
CA LEU A 64 -30.80 -23.88 -0.07
C LEU A 64 -31.20 -24.37 -1.46
N LEU A 65 -30.77 -23.65 -2.51
CA LEU A 65 -31.04 -24.03 -3.91
C LEU A 65 -30.43 -25.40 -4.25
N ALA A 66 -29.21 -25.69 -3.78
CA ALA A 66 -28.58 -27.00 -3.95
C ALA A 66 -29.36 -28.12 -3.23
N THR A 67 -29.86 -27.86 -2.03
CA THR A 67 -30.70 -28.82 -1.27
C THR A 67 -32.01 -29.10 -1.98
N LEU A 68 -32.69 -28.08 -2.47
CA LEU A 68 -33.95 -28.21 -3.22
C LEU A 68 -33.75 -28.99 -4.53
N LYS A 69 -32.62 -28.78 -5.22
CA LYS A 69 -32.25 -29.57 -6.39
C LYS A 69 -32.10 -31.05 -6.06
N GLN A 70 -31.39 -31.38 -4.96
CA GLN A 70 -31.19 -32.77 -4.51
C GLN A 70 -32.51 -33.45 -4.19
N GLN A 71 -33.50 -32.71 -3.70
CA GLN A 71 -34.83 -33.19 -3.42
C GLN A 71 -35.74 -33.28 -4.67
N GLY A 72 -35.25 -32.88 -5.84
CA GLY A 72 -36.04 -32.86 -7.07
C GLY A 72 -37.11 -31.79 -7.14
N LEU A 73 -37.04 -30.78 -6.28
CA LEU A 73 -38.05 -29.70 -6.16
C LEU A 73 -37.76 -28.51 -7.06
N VAL A 74 -36.64 -28.50 -7.78
CA VAL A 74 -36.24 -27.40 -8.68
C VAL A 74 -35.90 -27.96 -10.04
N ASP A 75 -36.44 -27.31 -11.07
CA ASP A 75 -36.10 -27.59 -12.46
C ASP A 75 -34.60 -27.35 -12.73
N PRO A 76 -33.92 -28.24 -13.48
CA PRO A 76 -32.48 -28.11 -13.78
C PRO A 76 -32.09 -26.78 -14.44
N ASP A 77 -32.90 -26.26 -15.35
CA ASP A 77 -32.60 -25.02 -16.06
C ASP A 77 -32.72 -23.80 -15.12
N ILE A 78 -33.74 -23.82 -14.27
CA ILE A 78 -33.93 -22.80 -13.22
C ILE A 78 -32.79 -22.85 -12.23
N PHE A 79 -32.33 -24.06 -11.85
CA PHE A 79 -31.19 -24.21 -10.95
C PHE A 79 -29.92 -23.59 -11.55
N ILE A 80 -29.61 -23.92 -12.80
CA ILE A 80 -28.42 -23.39 -13.49
C ILE A 80 -28.49 -21.87 -13.58
N TYR A 81 -29.62 -21.32 -14.01
CA TYR A 81 -29.82 -19.88 -14.13
C TYR A 81 -29.59 -19.16 -12.79
N LYS A 82 -30.27 -19.64 -11.72
CA LYS A 82 -30.17 -19.00 -10.39
C LYS A 82 -28.76 -19.15 -9.79
N THR A 83 -28.12 -20.31 -9.94
CA THR A 83 -26.74 -20.54 -9.46
C THR A 83 -25.75 -19.61 -10.16
N ASN A 84 -25.89 -19.43 -11.47
CA ASN A 84 -25.02 -18.51 -12.23
C ASN A 84 -25.23 -17.05 -11.78
N ALA A 85 -26.48 -16.63 -11.55
CA ALA A 85 -26.79 -15.30 -11.05
C ALA A 85 -26.16 -15.06 -9.66
N ILE A 86 -26.35 -15.99 -8.72
CA ILE A 86 -25.77 -15.92 -7.38
C ILE A 86 -24.23 -15.89 -7.44
N THR A 87 -23.63 -16.72 -8.30
CA THR A 87 -22.18 -16.75 -8.46
C THR A 87 -21.62 -15.44 -8.98
N LYS A 88 -22.32 -14.80 -9.92
CA LYS A 88 -21.96 -13.48 -10.43
C LYS A 88 -22.04 -12.44 -9.30
N ASP A 89 -23.17 -12.37 -8.60
CA ASP A 89 -23.38 -11.40 -7.52
C ASP A 89 -22.36 -11.58 -6.39
N LEU A 90 -22.01 -12.82 -6.02
CA LEU A 90 -20.97 -13.11 -5.06
C LEU A 90 -19.60 -12.61 -5.50
N ARG A 91 -19.27 -12.74 -6.78
CA ARG A 91 -18.01 -12.22 -7.33
C ARG A 91 -17.96 -10.71 -7.24
N ASP A 92 -19.04 -10.04 -7.68
CA ASP A 92 -19.13 -8.58 -7.70
C ASP A 92 -19.04 -8.00 -6.27
N LEU A 93 -19.75 -8.59 -5.30
CA LEU A 93 -19.68 -8.18 -3.90
C LEU A 93 -18.31 -8.42 -3.25
N LYS A 94 -17.62 -9.51 -3.62
CA LYS A 94 -16.25 -9.76 -3.14
C LYS A 94 -15.28 -8.73 -3.67
N VAL A 95 -15.37 -8.39 -4.96
CA VAL A 95 -14.53 -7.34 -5.57
C VAL A 95 -14.79 -5.99 -4.90
N GLU A 96 -16.06 -5.63 -4.69
CA GLU A 96 -16.43 -4.40 -3.99
C GLU A 96 -15.86 -4.36 -2.56
N LYS A 97 -15.97 -5.46 -1.83
CA LYS A 97 -15.39 -5.59 -0.49
C LYS A 97 -13.86 -5.43 -0.51
N ASP A 98 -13.17 -6.08 -1.45
CA ASP A 98 -11.73 -5.99 -1.59
C ASP A 98 -11.30 -4.54 -1.88
N HIS A 99 -12.02 -3.82 -2.74
CA HIS A 99 -11.77 -2.40 -2.98
C HIS A 99 -11.92 -1.54 -1.73
N LEU A 100 -12.91 -1.82 -0.87
CA LEU A 100 -13.10 -1.07 0.37
C LEU A 100 -12.02 -1.36 1.43
N ILE A 101 -11.48 -2.57 1.44
CA ILE A 101 -10.49 -3.01 2.43
C ILE A 101 -9.07 -2.65 1.98
N CYS A 102 -8.77 -2.91 0.70
CA CYS A 102 -7.42 -2.83 0.11
C CYS A 102 -7.16 -1.49 -0.57
N ALA A 103 -7.99 -0.45 -0.35
CA ALA A 103 -7.70 0.89 -0.85
C ALA A 103 -6.21 1.20 -0.59
N ASP A 104 -5.61 2.15 -1.16
CA ASP A 104 -4.19 2.57 -1.23
C ASP A 104 -3.20 2.07 -0.14
N ASP A 105 -3.71 1.56 0.98
CA ASP A 105 -2.90 1.14 2.14
C ASP A 105 -2.00 -0.08 1.85
N ASP A 106 -2.47 -1.05 1.02
CA ASP A 106 -1.66 -2.25 0.70
C ASP A 106 -0.47 -1.90 -0.17
N ASN A 107 -0.67 -1.01 -1.13
CA ASN A 107 0.40 -0.52 -1.98
C ASN A 107 1.44 0.26 -1.15
N ASN A 108 0.98 1.08 -0.22
CA ASN A 108 1.87 1.84 0.67
C ASN A 108 2.67 0.92 1.61
N ILE A 109 2.05 -0.11 2.17
CA ILE A 109 2.74 -1.09 3.03
C ILE A 109 3.82 -1.83 2.24
N GLU A 110 3.55 -2.25 1.00
CA GLU A 110 4.53 -2.92 0.15
C GLU A 110 5.67 -1.98 -0.22
N GLN A 111 5.38 -0.73 -0.59
CA GLN A 111 6.40 0.29 -0.86
C GLN A 111 7.29 0.58 0.35
N ILE A 112 6.72 0.60 1.57
CA ILE A 112 7.52 0.74 2.81
C ILE A 112 8.47 -0.45 2.96
N ARG A 113 8.04 -1.68 2.71
CA ARG A 113 8.87 -2.88 2.78
C ARG A 113 10.00 -2.86 1.75
N GLU A 114 9.71 -2.46 0.52
CA GLU A 114 10.72 -2.32 -0.52
C GLU A 114 11.78 -1.29 -0.13
N ILE A 115 11.38 -0.13 0.40
CA ILE A 115 12.29 0.91 0.88
C ILE A 115 13.15 0.39 2.03
N ILE A 116 12.58 -0.29 3.02
CA ILE A 116 13.34 -0.90 4.12
C ILE A 116 14.37 -1.88 3.55
N GLY A 117 13.98 -2.77 2.64
CA GLY A 117 14.86 -3.73 2.00
C GLY A 117 16.02 -3.07 1.25
N SER A 118 15.77 -2.01 0.50
CA SER A 118 16.80 -1.25 -0.22
C SER A 118 17.75 -0.55 0.74
N ILE A 119 17.25 0.01 1.85
CA ILE A 119 18.09 0.64 2.88
C ILE A 119 18.94 -0.41 3.59
N GLU A 120 18.35 -1.54 3.99
CA GLU A 120 19.08 -2.61 4.70
C GLU A 120 20.18 -3.23 3.86
N SER A 121 19.93 -3.42 2.56
CA SER A 121 20.91 -3.98 1.62
C SER A 121 21.98 -2.98 1.17
N SER A 122 21.76 -1.68 1.37
CA SER A 122 22.72 -0.64 1.00
C SER A 122 23.90 -0.57 1.99
N PRO A 123 25.06 -0.01 1.56
CA PRO A 123 26.19 0.23 2.46
C PRO A 123 25.81 1.10 3.66
N GLU A 124 26.50 0.89 4.79
CA GLU A 124 26.28 1.69 6.00
C GLU A 124 26.58 3.18 5.77
N PHE A 125 27.60 3.46 4.98
CA PHE A 125 27.98 4.80 4.55
C PHE A 125 28.10 4.84 3.02
N LEU A 126 27.35 5.74 2.40
CA LEU A 126 27.51 6.06 0.99
C LEU A 126 28.54 7.17 0.86
N THR A 127 29.64 6.87 0.19
CA THR A 127 30.71 7.85 -0.10
C THR A 127 30.46 8.60 -1.41
N GLU A 128 29.65 8.00 -2.29
CA GLU A 128 29.32 8.56 -3.61
C GLU A 128 27.83 8.42 -3.88
N PHE A 129 27.29 9.33 -4.69
CA PHE A 129 25.88 9.28 -5.11
C PHE A 129 25.61 8.04 -5.95
N SER A 130 24.62 7.25 -5.55
CA SER A 130 24.12 6.10 -6.30
C SER A 130 22.79 6.43 -6.95
N ARG A 131 22.78 6.51 -8.28
CA ARG A 131 21.58 6.79 -9.06
C ARG A 131 20.54 5.69 -8.93
N ASP A 132 20.97 4.45 -8.87
CA ASP A 132 20.09 3.29 -8.76
C ASP A 132 19.34 3.34 -7.41
N LEU A 133 20.09 3.53 -6.32
CA LEU A 133 19.51 3.64 -4.98
C LEU A 133 18.59 4.89 -4.84
N PHE A 134 18.98 6.01 -5.48
CA PHE A 134 18.12 7.19 -5.53
C PHE A 134 16.79 6.87 -6.20
N THR A 135 16.82 6.19 -7.35
CA THR A 135 15.63 5.82 -8.12
C THR A 135 14.76 4.79 -7.38
N GLU A 136 15.36 3.93 -6.57
CA GLU A 136 14.62 2.96 -5.74
C GLU A 136 13.88 3.64 -4.58
N LEU A 137 14.50 4.61 -3.91
CA LEU A 137 13.97 5.22 -2.69
C LEU A 137 13.09 6.44 -2.95
N VAL A 138 13.51 7.31 -3.89
CA VAL A 138 12.95 8.65 -4.08
C VAL A 138 11.95 8.68 -5.24
N GLU A 139 10.77 9.20 -5.00
CA GLU A 139 9.78 9.50 -6.02
C GLU A 139 10.14 10.79 -6.75
N TYR A 140 10.39 11.86 -5.99
CA TYR A 140 10.91 13.14 -6.47
C TYR A 140 11.60 13.94 -5.37
N ALA A 141 12.40 14.90 -5.79
CA ALA A 141 13.02 15.88 -4.90
C ALA A 141 12.54 17.29 -5.26
N ILE A 142 12.21 18.08 -4.25
CA ILE A 142 11.84 19.50 -4.39
C ILE A 142 12.91 20.33 -3.72
N VAL A 143 13.40 21.32 -4.43
CA VAL A 143 14.34 22.26 -3.89
C VAL A 143 13.60 23.54 -3.54
N ASP A 144 13.46 23.80 -2.25
CA ASP A 144 12.77 24.96 -1.74
C ASP A 144 13.63 26.22 -1.85
N ASP A 145 14.92 26.08 -1.54
CA ASP A 145 15.96 27.10 -1.73
C ASP A 145 17.34 26.42 -1.90
N PRO A 146 18.45 27.16 -2.13
CA PRO A 146 19.77 26.58 -2.36
C PRO A 146 20.28 25.65 -1.26
N SER A 147 19.77 25.78 -0.04
CA SER A 147 20.19 25.00 1.12
C SER A 147 19.14 23.99 1.60
N HIS A 148 17.88 24.09 1.17
CA HIS A 148 16.81 23.25 1.65
C HIS A 148 16.24 22.38 0.54
N ILE A 149 16.29 21.06 0.75
CA ILE A 149 15.79 20.04 -0.19
C ILE A 149 14.79 19.15 0.53
N ARG A 150 13.65 18.93 -0.11
CA ARG A 150 12.69 17.93 0.32
C ARG A 150 12.75 16.71 -0.58
N PHE A 151 12.94 15.56 -0.01
CA PHE A 151 12.85 14.28 -0.71
C PHE A 151 11.53 13.61 -0.36
N ARG A 152 10.74 13.29 -1.38
CA ARG A 152 9.58 12.44 -1.21
C ARG A 152 9.95 11.01 -1.57
N LEU A 153 9.83 10.12 -0.61
CA LEU A 153 10.04 8.70 -0.82
C LEU A 153 8.82 8.07 -1.52
N LYS A 154 9.01 6.97 -2.20
CA LYS A 154 7.93 6.25 -2.91
C LYS A 154 6.78 5.82 -2.00
N CYS A 155 7.03 5.61 -0.71
CA CYS A 155 5.99 5.33 0.29
C CYS A 155 5.22 6.58 0.76
N GLY A 156 5.49 7.75 0.18
CA GLY A 156 4.83 9.01 0.52
C GLY A 156 5.44 9.79 1.69
N LEU A 157 6.48 9.27 2.35
CA LEU A 157 7.20 9.99 3.41
C LEU A 157 8.02 11.13 2.81
N GLU A 158 7.90 12.32 3.41
CA GLU A 158 8.72 13.49 3.03
C GLU A 158 9.80 13.73 4.09
N LEU A 159 11.02 13.89 3.60
CA LEU A 159 12.20 14.17 4.42
C LEU A 159 12.83 15.49 4.00
N HIS A 160 13.16 16.30 4.98
CA HIS A 160 13.76 17.63 4.77
C HIS A 160 15.25 17.56 5.10
N GLU A 161 16.07 17.98 4.14
CA GLU A 161 17.52 18.05 4.30
C GLU A 161 18.00 19.49 4.13
N VAL A 162 18.94 19.85 5.00
CA VAL A 162 19.65 21.13 4.92
C VAL A 162 21.07 20.83 4.49
N VAL A 163 21.47 21.39 3.36
CA VAL A 163 22.82 21.28 2.82
C VAL A 163 23.50 22.61 2.99
N GLU A 164 24.50 22.67 3.88
CA GLU A 164 25.32 23.86 4.03
C GLU A 164 26.27 23.98 2.84
N GLU A 165 26.27 25.13 2.18
CA GLU A 165 27.31 25.41 1.19
C GLU A 165 28.63 25.60 1.94
N HIS A 166 29.56 24.66 1.79
CA HIS A 166 30.95 24.91 2.15
C HIS A 166 31.52 25.90 1.14
N ILE A 167 31.72 27.15 1.62
CA ILE A 167 32.41 28.24 0.93
C ILE A 167 33.90 27.91 0.84
#